data_9d751558fb105f070b972eac6012543d
#
_entry.id   9d751558fb105f070b972eac6012543d
#
_cell.length_a   1.000
_cell.length_b   1.000
_cell.length_c   1.000
_cell.angle_alpha   90.00
_cell.angle_beta   90.00
_cell.angle_gamma   90.00
#
_symmetry.space_group_name_H-M   'P 1'
#
loop_
_entity.id
_entity.type
_entity.pdbx_description
1 polymer ?
#
loop_
_entity_poly.entity_id
_entity_poly.type
_entity_poly.pdbx_seq_one_letter_code
_entity_poly.pdbx_strand_id
1 'polypeptide(L)'
;EKVIVTMREEFVKRVLSHEKSKAELCREYGISRPTGDKWIERYLNGQPLCDQSRAPHIVGNKTDDEVEKFIVEYRKKYPAIGATKIHRMLRDEGITDIPCPRTINDIFKRNGLITKEASQIATPYVRFEKSEPNEMWQADFKGHFAMRNGARCHPLDIIDDCSRFSLCCAPLAGETYIEVRQQMERIFLKYGMPFSFLCDNGTPWGTSQSTGFSRFEVWFMELGILTLHGRIFHPQTQGKEERFNGSLTREFLKYESFEDFEDAKIKLDKYRDFYNTKRPHYALNLDTPAKHYHPSERAYTPDISEWEYSDEYKLRKVKESGYVTIRNQGYYLSEAFGGKTIAVKESNKGQHLINLYFRQFRIGQIDIEKRVFTLKKAYLIENDPRFAEAKHKK
;
A
#
# COMPACT_ATOMS: atom_id res chain seq x y z
N GLU A 1 25.10 10.10 -35.25
CA GLU A 1 25.72 11.47 -35.25
C GLU A 1 27.16 11.44 -35.74
N LYS A 2 28.06 10.59 -35.19
CA LYS A 2 29.44 10.45 -35.64
C LYS A 2 29.56 10.16 -37.16
N VAL A 3 28.72 9.26 -37.70
CA VAL A 3 28.72 8.90 -39.12
C VAL A 3 28.36 10.10 -40.02
N ILE A 4 27.38 10.91 -39.59
CA ILE A 4 26.92 12.10 -40.34
C ILE A 4 28.00 13.18 -40.35
N VAL A 5 28.69 13.40 -39.25
CA VAL A 5 29.82 14.38 -39.15
C VAL A 5 30.96 13.93 -40.06
N THR A 6 31.30 12.64 -40.05
CA THR A 6 32.35 12.07 -40.90
C THR A 6 32.05 12.26 -42.40
N MET A 7 30.81 12.02 -42.82
CA MET A 7 30.37 12.24 -44.20
C MET A 7 30.46 13.72 -44.61
N ARG A 8 30.10 14.65 -43.71
CA ARG A 8 30.22 16.10 -43.97
C ARG A 8 31.67 16.56 -44.09
N GLU A 9 32.54 16.05 -43.24
CA GLU A 9 33.97 16.29 -43.33
C GLU A 9 34.59 15.76 -44.64
N GLU A 10 34.22 14.57 -45.04
CA GLU A 10 34.67 13.96 -46.29
C GLU A 10 34.21 14.80 -47.50
N PHE A 11 32.92 15.19 -47.54
CA PHE A 11 32.42 16.10 -48.56
C PHE A 11 33.25 17.36 -48.70
N VAL A 12 33.52 18.06 -47.56
CA VAL A 12 34.30 19.29 -47.57
C VAL A 12 35.74 19.06 -48.02
N LYS A 13 36.40 18.01 -47.54
CA LYS A 13 37.76 17.67 -47.96
C LYS A 13 37.85 17.40 -49.46
N ARG A 14 36.90 16.67 -50.04
CA ARG A 14 36.85 16.39 -51.50
C ARG A 14 36.59 17.66 -52.32
N VAL A 15 35.79 18.61 -51.80
CA VAL A 15 35.62 19.92 -52.46
C VAL A 15 36.89 20.73 -52.42
N LEU A 16 37.58 20.78 -51.29
CA LEU A 16 38.82 21.57 -51.09
C LEU A 16 40.01 20.98 -51.84
N SER A 17 40.05 19.65 -52.06
CA SER A 17 41.06 18.98 -52.87
C SER A 17 40.83 19.12 -54.38
N HIS A 18 39.75 19.78 -54.80
CA HIS A 18 39.36 19.92 -56.23
C HIS A 18 39.18 18.58 -56.95
N GLU A 19 38.81 17.50 -56.27
CA GLU A 19 38.62 16.17 -56.83
C GLU A 19 37.50 16.16 -57.91
N LYS A 20 36.43 16.87 -57.63
CA LYS A 20 35.29 17.13 -58.51
C LYS A 20 34.74 18.53 -58.29
N SER A 21 33.94 19.01 -59.25
CA SER A 21 33.24 20.28 -59.02
C SER A 21 32.31 20.22 -57.82
N LYS A 22 32.15 21.32 -57.10
CA LYS A 22 31.20 21.43 -55.94
C LYS A 22 29.79 20.98 -56.35
N ALA A 23 29.36 21.31 -57.57
CA ALA A 23 28.06 20.93 -58.04
C ALA A 23 27.88 19.42 -58.27
N GLU A 24 28.92 18.72 -58.65
CA GLU A 24 28.93 17.25 -58.82
C GLU A 24 28.93 16.57 -57.45
N LEU A 25 29.74 17.05 -56.53
CA LEU A 25 29.79 16.52 -55.15
C LEU A 25 28.47 16.75 -54.41
N CYS A 26 27.82 17.90 -54.58
CA CYS A 26 26.49 18.10 -53.99
C CYS A 26 25.47 17.09 -54.54
N ARG A 27 25.51 16.71 -55.81
CA ARG A 27 24.66 15.68 -56.38
C ARG A 27 25.01 14.30 -55.84
N GLU A 28 26.27 13.98 -55.76
CA GLU A 28 26.77 12.70 -55.25
C GLU A 28 26.33 12.47 -53.76
N TYR A 29 26.42 13.51 -52.95
CA TYR A 29 25.99 13.46 -51.54
C TYR A 29 24.51 13.76 -51.28
N GLY A 30 23.71 14.00 -52.34
CA GLY A 30 22.26 14.24 -52.25
C GLY A 30 21.88 15.51 -51.49
N ILE A 31 22.75 16.57 -51.53
CA ILE A 31 22.55 17.83 -50.80
C ILE A 31 22.38 19.00 -51.80
N SER A 32 21.71 20.05 -51.27
CA SER A 32 21.60 21.31 -52.03
C SER A 32 22.96 22.09 -51.99
N ARG A 33 23.21 22.92 -53.02
CA ARG A 33 24.42 23.78 -53.06
C ARG A 33 24.54 24.69 -51.84
N PRO A 34 23.48 25.37 -51.36
CA PRO A 34 23.54 26.17 -50.12
C PRO A 34 23.92 25.34 -48.89
N THR A 35 23.48 24.08 -48.82
CA THR A 35 23.87 23.17 -47.71
C THR A 35 25.39 22.87 -47.78
N GLY A 36 25.88 22.60 -48.99
CA GLY A 36 27.32 22.38 -49.21
C GLY A 36 28.15 23.61 -48.81
N ASP A 37 27.74 24.82 -49.26
CA ASP A 37 28.40 26.08 -48.87
C ASP A 37 28.46 26.29 -47.38
N LYS A 38 27.35 26.02 -46.68
CA LYS A 38 27.31 26.11 -45.23
C LYS A 38 28.28 25.15 -44.52
N TRP A 39 28.45 23.92 -45.05
CA TRP A 39 29.41 22.98 -44.45
C TRP A 39 30.85 23.41 -44.72
N ILE A 40 31.17 23.90 -45.92
CA ILE A 40 32.50 24.42 -46.28
C ILE A 40 32.86 25.62 -45.40
N GLU A 41 31.95 26.58 -45.27
CA GLU A 41 32.17 27.77 -44.44
C GLU A 41 32.41 27.40 -42.97
N ARG A 42 31.60 26.50 -42.42
CA ARG A 42 31.82 26.01 -41.04
C ARG A 42 33.15 25.34 -40.85
N TYR A 43 33.55 24.49 -41.79
CA TYR A 43 34.83 23.80 -41.74
C TYR A 43 36.02 24.76 -41.78
N LEU A 44 35.96 25.73 -42.69
CA LEU A 44 37.01 26.76 -42.82
C LEU A 44 37.10 27.66 -41.59
N ASN A 45 35.98 27.90 -40.92
CA ASN A 45 35.92 28.67 -39.67
C ASN A 45 36.18 27.84 -38.42
N GLY A 46 36.58 26.57 -38.53
CA GLY A 46 36.84 25.69 -37.38
C GLY A 46 35.58 25.35 -36.55
N GLN A 47 34.41 25.54 -37.13
CA GLN A 47 33.16 25.26 -36.42
C GLN A 47 32.74 23.77 -36.58
N PRO A 48 32.05 23.18 -35.58
CA PRO A 48 31.61 21.79 -35.67
C PRO A 48 30.61 21.58 -36.79
N LEU A 49 30.75 20.48 -37.53
CA LEU A 49 29.86 20.08 -38.62
C LEU A 49 28.59 19.31 -38.15
N CYS A 50 28.38 19.19 -36.84
CA CYS A 50 27.16 18.63 -36.29
C CYS A 50 25.98 19.61 -36.45
N ASP A 51 24.76 19.09 -36.38
CA ASP A 51 23.58 19.91 -36.41
C ASP A 51 23.48 20.74 -35.13
N GLN A 52 23.32 22.04 -35.27
CA GLN A 52 23.11 22.95 -34.15
C GLN A 52 21.67 22.87 -33.70
N SER A 53 21.44 23.04 -32.39
CA SER A 53 20.10 23.13 -31.83
C SER A 53 19.30 24.24 -32.52
N ARG A 54 18.09 23.90 -32.95
CA ARG A 54 17.10 24.88 -33.49
C ARG A 54 16.23 25.49 -32.40
N ALA A 55 16.50 25.17 -31.14
CA ALA A 55 15.75 25.73 -30.01
C ALA A 55 16.01 27.25 -29.93
N PRO A 56 14.97 28.06 -29.70
CA PRO A 56 15.13 29.51 -29.52
C PRO A 56 16.06 29.78 -28.34
N HIS A 57 16.95 30.75 -28.47
CA HIS A 57 17.86 31.17 -27.39
C HIS A 57 17.12 31.80 -26.21
N ILE A 58 15.96 32.40 -26.46
CA ILE A 58 15.07 32.97 -25.45
C ILE A 58 13.74 32.25 -25.54
N VAL A 59 13.41 31.46 -24.52
CA VAL A 59 12.09 30.81 -24.36
C VAL A 59 11.27 31.70 -23.44
N GLY A 60 10.33 32.46 -24.00
CA GLY A 60 9.51 33.45 -23.26
C GLY A 60 8.71 32.89 -22.09
N ASN A 61 8.51 31.56 -22.03
CA ASN A 61 7.79 30.86 -20.97
C ASN A 61 8.71 29.95 -20.15
N LYS A 62 10.01 30.23 -20.08
CA LYS A 62 10.91 29.47 -19.20
C LYS A 62 10.54 29.75 -17.74
N THR A 63 10.39 28.70 -16.95
CA THR A 63 10.24 28.81 -15.48
C THR A 63 11.45 29.58 -14.93
N ASP A 64 11.19 30.50 -14.00
CA ASP A 64 12.22 31.25 -13.28
C ASP A 64 13.26 30.29 -12.66
N ASP A 65 14.53 30.66 -12.72
CA ASP A 65 15.63 29.82 -12.26
C ASP A 65 15.58 29.61 -10.72
N GLU A 66 15.01 30.56 -9.96
CA GLU A 66 14.81 30.41 -8.51
C GLU A 66 13.69 29.42 -8.21
N VAL A 67 12.58 29.49 -8.96
CA VAL A 67 11.48 28.53 -8.84
C VAL A 67 11.95 27.12 -9.24
N GLU A 68 12.76 27.00 -10.29
CA GLU A 68 13.32 25.71 -10.68
C GLU A 68 14.23 25.13 -9.59
N LYS A 69 15.14 25.91 -9.03
CA LYS A 69 16.02 25.49 -7.92
C LYS A 69 15.18 25.03 -6.72
N PHE A 70 14.16 25.79 -6.35
CA PHE A 70 13.27 25.43 -5.27
C PHE A 70 12.56 24.07 -5.50
N ILE A 71 12.03 23.85 -6.71
CA ILE A 71 11.39 22.60 -7.10
C ILE A 71 12.38 21.42 -7.06
N VAL A 72 13.63 21.64 -7.49
CA VAL A 72 14.69 20.63 -7.45
C VAL A 72 15.05 20.27 -6.01
N GLU A 73 15.20 21.26 -5.13
CA GLU A 73 15.47 21.02 -3.71
C GLU A 73 14.29 20.29 -3.03
N TYR A 74 13.07 20.70 -3.34
CA TYR A 74 11.88 20.03 -2.82
C TYR A 74 11.81 18.56 -3.29
N ARG A 75 12.18 18.29 -4.55
CA ARG A 75 12.29 16.91 -5.07
C ARG A 75 13.39 16.11 -4.39
N LYS A 76 14.53 16.72 -4.06
CA LYS A 76 15.61 16.05 -3.30
C LYS A 76 15.18 15.67 -1.90
N LYS A 77 14.35 16.49 -1.25
CA LYS A 77 13.74 16.19 0.04
C LYS A 77 12.75 15.01 -0.02
N TYR A 78 12.06 14.85 -1.17
CA TYR A 78 11.07 13.80 -1.40
C TYR A 78 11.39 13.03 -2.71
N PRO A 79 12.45 12.24 -2.75
CA PRO A 79 13.01 11.73 -4.00
C PRO A 79 12.12 10.72 -4.75
N ALA A 80 11.14 10.10 -4.06
CA ALA A 80 10.21 9.15 -4.67
C ALA A 80 8.83 9.75 -5.01
N ILE A 81 8.58 11.03 -4.69
CA ILE A 81 7.30 11.69 -4.92
C ILE A 81 7.26 12.32 -6.32
N GLY A 82 6.34 11.88 -7.18
CA GLY A 82 6.22 12.38 -8.57
C GLY A 82 5.70 13.81 -8.68
N ALA A 83 5.89 14.42 -9.86
CA ALA A 83 5.59 15.83 -10.15
C ALA A 83 4.16 16.29 -9.75
N THR A 84 3.14 15.47 -10.06
CA THR A 84 1.74 15.77 -9.72
C THR A 84 1.52 15.89 -8.21
N LYS A 85 2.14 15.01 -7.43
CA LYS A 85 2.02 15.03 -5.97
C LYS A 85 2.81 16.19 -5.37
N ILE A 86 4.02 16.47 -5.89
CA ILE A 86 4.81 17.65 -5.46
C ILE A 86 4.05 18.95 -5.74
N HIS A 87 3.45 19.08 -6.93
CA HIS A 87 2.62 20.24 -7.24
C HIS A 87 1.48 20.43 -6.23
N ARG A 88 0.80 19.32 -5.85
CA ARG A 88 -0.28 19.37 -4.87
C ARG A 88 0.24 19.73 -3.47
N MET A 89 1.35 19.14 -3.02
CA MET A 89 1.97 19.44 -1.72
C MET A 89 2.35 20.91 -1.62
N LEU A 90 2.96 21.48 -2.64
CA LEU A 90 3.33 22.89 -2.68
C LEU A 90 2.10 23.81 -2.60
N ARG A 91 1.02 23.45 -3.30
CA ARG A 91 -0.25 24.17 -3.19
C ARG A 91 -0.88 24.10 -1.80
N ASP A 92 -0.83 22.94 -1.18
CA ASP A 92 -1.34 22.75 0.18
C ASP A 92 -0.49 23.49 1.23
N GLU A 93 0.79 23.78 0.93
CA GLU A 93 1.68 24.64 1.71
C GLU A 93 1.46 26.16 1.43
N GLY A 94 0.49 26.50 0.57
CA GLY A 94 0.13 27.88 0.25
C GLY A 94 0.95 28.53 -0.86
N ILE A 95 1.81 27.79 -1.54
CA ILE A 95 2.61 28.30 -2.66
C ILE A 95 1.76 28.25 -3.94
N THR A 96 1.46 29.42 -4.50
CA THR A 96 0.55 29.56 -5.66
C THR A 96 1.26 29.72 -6.98
N ASP A 97 2.47 30.32 -6.99
CA ASP A 97 3.25 30.57 -8.19
C ASP A 97 4.17 29.40 -8.51
N ILE A 98 3.56 28.26 -8.85
CA ILE A 98 4.25 27.03 -9.22
C ILE A 98 3.83 26.57 -10.62
N PRO A 99 4.78 26.07 -11.43
CA PRO A 99 4.45 25.59 -12.76
C PRO A 99 3.59 24.33 -12.70
N CYS A 100 2.86 24.06 -13.77
CA CYS A 100 1.99 22.89 -13.85
C CYS A 100 2.79 21.58 -13.70
N PRO A 101 2.15 20.45 -13.34
CA PRO A 101 2.82 19.16 -13.11
C PRO A 101 3.67 18.68 -14.30
N ARG A 102 3.28 19.02 -15.54
CA ARG A 102 4.05 18.65 -16.73
C ARG A 102 5.40 19.39 -16.74
N THR A 103 5.38 20.70 -16.50
CA THR A 103 6.60 21.51 -16.41
C THR A 103 7.52 21.04 -15.27
N ILE A 104 6.94 20.73 -14.10
CA ILE A 104 7.69 20.14 -12.97
C ILE A 104 8.35 18.83 -13.39
N ASN A 105 7.65 17.98 -14.14
CA ASN A 105 8.21 16.71 -14.62
C ASN A 105 9.37 16.94 -15.62
N ASP A 106 9.27 17.97 -16.47
CA ASP A 106 10.33 18.33 -17.40
C ASP A 106 11.54 18.94 -16.67
N ILE A 107 11.31 19.71 -15.59
CA ILE A 107 12.37 20.16 -14.66
C ILE A 107 13.10 18.93 -14.08
N PHE A 108 12.37 17.92 -13.60
CA PHE A 108 13.00 16.70 -13.07
C PHE A 108 13.83 15.97 -14.10
N LYS A 109 13.36 15.85 -15.36
CA LYS A 109 14.10 15.19 -16.45
C LYS A 109 15.40 15.90 -16.75
N ARG A 110 15.38 17.24 -16.95
CA ARG A 110 16.57 18.00 -17.32
C ARG A 110 17.61 18.09 -16.20
N ASN A 111 17.17 17.96 -14.92
CA ASN A 111 18.06 17.89 -13.77
C ASN A 111 18.44 16.44 -13.38
N GLY A 112 18.15 15.43 -14.22
CA GLY A 112 18.54 14.03 -13.98
C GLY A 112 17.85 13.35 -12.79
N LEU A 113 16.71 13.89 -12.34
CA LEU A 113 15.96 13.41 -11.17
C LEU A 113 14.93 12.32 -11.50
N ILE A 114 14.90 11.85 -12.75
CA ILE A 114 14.05 10.73 -13.21
C ILE A 114 14.93 9.66 -13.84
N THR A 115 14.88 8.43 -13.31
CA THR A 115 15.53 7.26 -13.88
C THR A 115 14.59 6.50 -14.82
N LYS A 116 15.14 5.87 -15.87
CA LYS A 116 14.35 5.12 -16.87
C LYS A 116 13.59 3.91 -16.28
N GLU A 117 14.00 3.41 -15.13
CA GLU A 117 13.44 2.23 -14.45
C GLU A 117 12.08 2.50 -13.76
N ALA A 118 11.69 3.77 -13.60
CA ALA A 118 10.50 4.16 -12.84
C ALA A 118 9.18 4.15 -13.65
N SER A 119 9.18 3.76 -14.93
CA SER A 119 8.02 3.92 -15.81
C SER A 119 7.29 2.63 -16.21
N GLN A 120 7.33 1.57 -15.39
CA GLN A 120 6.50 0.39 -15.65
C GLN A 120 5.06 0.63 -15.24
N ILE A 121 4.15 0.52 -16.22
CA ILE A 121 2.71 0.77 -16.09
C ILE A 121 2.06 -0.39 -15.33
N ALA A 122 1.40 -0.08 -14.21
CA ALA A 122 0.59 -1.05 -13.47
C ALA A 122 -0.77 -1.26 -14.17
N THR A 123 -1.18 -2.52 -14.30
CA THR A 123 -2.48 -2.92 -14.88
C THR A 123 -3.63 -2.47 -13.94
N PRO A 124 -4.77 -1.97 -14.47
CA PRO A 124 -5.90 -1.58 -13.63
C PRO A 124 -6.65 -2.80 -13.09
N TYR A 125 -6.87 -2.83 -11.77
CA TYR A 125 -7.65 -3.86 -11.07
C TYR A 125 -9.04 -3.33 -10.68
N VAL A 126 -10.01 -4.24 -10.62
CA VAL A 126 -11.31 -3.94 -10.00
C VAL A 126 -11.09 -3.72 -8.50
N ARG A 127 -11.35 -2.51 -8.02
CA ARG A 127 -11.11 -2.14 -6.62
C ARG A 127 -12.28 -2.59 -5.76
N PHE A 128 -11.99 -3.39 -4.75
CA PHE A 128 -12.84 -3.53 -3.58
C PHE A 128 -12.52 -2.39 -2.62
N GLU A 129 -13.50 -1.62 -2.19
CA GLU A 129 -13.33 -0.46 -1.32
C GLU A 129 -14.52 -0.32 -0.39
N LYS A 130 -14.27 -0.09 0.88
CA LYS A 130 -15.30 0.24 1.85
C LYS A 130 -15.74 1.68 1.67
N SER A 131 -17.01 1.96 2.01
CA SER A 131 -17.60 3.29 1.82
C SER A 131 -17.26 4.26 2.95
N GLU A 132 -17.08 3.73 4.17
CA GLU A 132 -16.87 4.54 5.35
C GLU A 132 -15.58 4.15 6.10
N PRO A 133 -14.91 5.10 6.76
CA PRO A 133 -13.79 4.81 7.64
C PRO A 133 -14.21 3.85 8.77
N ASN A 134 -13.25 3.04 9.20
CA ASN A 134 -13.41 2.04 10.27
C ASN A 134 -14.40 0.88 9.97
N GLU A 135 -14.99 0.81 8.79
CA GLU A 135 -15.70 -0.41 8.39
C GLU A 135 -14.74 -1.60 8.30
N MET A 136 -13.54 -1.37 7.78
CA MET A 136 -12.50 -2.40 7.68
C MET A 136 -11.11 -1.80 7.82
N TRP A 137 -10.32 -2.38 8.70
CA TRP A 137 -8.88 -2.16 8.72
C TRP A 137 -8.16 -3.32 8.09
N GLN A 138 -7.05 -3.05 7.44
CA GLN A 138 -6.17 -4.06 6.86
C GLN A 138 -4.84 -4.04 7.61
N ALA A 139 -4.28 -5.22 7.87
CA ALA A 139 -2.98 -5.36 8.51
C ALA A 139 -2.08 -6.32 7.76
N ASP A 140 -0.80 -5.99 7.74
CA ASP A 140 0.25 -6.82 7.17
C ASP A 140 1.58 -6.56 7.90
N PHE A 141 2.49 -7.51 7.79
CA PHE A 141 3.89 -7.31 8.15
C PHE A 141 4.69 -7.02 6.88
N LYS A 142 5.45 -5.93 6.91
CA LYS A 142 6.32 -5.56 5.78
C LYS A 142 7.43 -6.61 5.50
N GLY A 143 7.51 -7.65 6.27
CA GLY A 143 8.66 -8.51 6.38
C GLY A 143 9.64 -7.94 7.41
N HIS A 144 10.93 -8.16 7.27
CA HIS A 144 11.89 -7.67 8.26
C HIS A 144 13.11 -7.00 7.61
N PHE A 145 13.77 -6.11 8.37
CA PHE A 145 15.06 -5.54 8.04
C PHE A 145 16.00 -5.56 9.26
N ALA A 146 17.30 -5.57 9.00
CA ALA A 146 18.30 -5.50 10.07
C ALA A 146 18.54 -4.05 10.49
N MET A 147 18.66 -3.82 11.78
CA MET A 147 19.11 -2.56 12.39
C MET A 147 20.62 -2.60 12.66
N ARG A 148 21.24 -1.46 12.92
CA ARG A 148 22.68 -1.36 13.13
C ARG A 148 23.16 -2.11 14.38
N ASN A 149 22.32 -2.21 15.41
CA ASN A 149 22.59 -3.02 16.60
C ASN A 149 22.49 -4.54 16.36
N GLY A 150 22.23 -5.00 15.12
CA GLY A 150 22.11 -6.41 14.72
C GLY A 150 20.72 -7.02 14.97
N ALA A 151 19.80 -6.33 15.64
CA ALA A 151 18.44 -6.80 15.83
C ALA A 151 17.63 -6.71 14.52
N ARG A 152 16.62 -7.57 14.38
CA ARG A 152 15.67 -7.53 13.26
C ARG A 152 14.43 -6.77 13.67
N CYS A 153 13.99 -5.87 12.81
CA CYS A 153 12.75 -5.13 12.95
C CYS A 153 11.69 -5.73 12.01
N HIS A 154 10.52 -6.04 12.54
CA HIS A 154 9.33 -6.50 11.82
C HIS A 154 8.28 -5.40 11.87
N PRO A 155 8.20 -4.49 10.89
CA PRO A 155 7.20 -3.43 10.90
C PRO A 155 5.80 -4.01 10.77
N LEU A 156 4.94 -3.66 11.73
CA LEU A 156 3.51 -3.92 11.68
C LEU A 156 2.81 -2.71 11.08
N ASP A 157 2.16 -2.90 9.95
CA ASP A 157 1.42 -1.88 9.24
C ASP A 157 -0.09 -2.14 9.34
N ILE A 158 -0.86 -1.10 9.68
CA ILE A 158 -2.32 -1.18 9.73
C ILE A 158 -2.88 0.07 9.06
N ILE A 159 -3.74 -0.12 8.07
CA ILE A 159 -4.40 0.96 7.35
C ILE A 159 -5.92 0.81 7.38
N ASP A 160 -6.60 1.94 7.33
CA ASP A 160 -8.04 1.99 7.07
C ASP A 160 -8.33 1.79 5.58
N ASP A 161 -9.26 0.89 5.27
CA ASP A 161 -9.59 0.51 3.88
C ASP A 161 -10.17 1.65 3.06
N CYS A 162 -11.03 2.46 3.65
CA CYS A 162 -11.71 3.58 2.98
C CYS A 162 -10.76 4.76 2.79
N SER A 163 -10.26 5.32 3.88
CA SER A 163 -9.48 6.56 3.88
C SER A 163 -8.00 6.39 3.53
N ARG A 164 -7.47 5.17 3.52
CA ARG A 164 -6.04 4.86 3.40
C ARG A 164 -5.21 5.37 4.59
N PHE A 165 -5.85 5.82 5.65
CA PHE A 165 -5.17 6.33 6.83
C PHE A 165 -4.33 5.23 7.49
N SER A 166 -3.06 5.48 7.68
CA SER A 166 -2.17 4.57 8.41
C SER A 166 -2.37 4.75 9.91
N LEU A 167 -3.01 3.77 10.51
CA LEU A 167 -3.25 3.69 11.96
C LEU A 167 -2.00 3.27 12.71
N CYS A 168 -1.19 2.43 12.07
CA CYS A 168 0.03 1.87 12.61
C CYS A 168 1.11 1.75 11.54
N CYS A 169 2.33 2.02 11.92
CA CYS A 169 3.56 1.62 11.25
C CYS A 169 4.59 1.47 12.36
N ALA A 170 4.56 0.32 13.06
CA ALA A 170 5.30 0.14 14.32
C ALA A 170 6.40 -0.92 14.18
N PRO A 171 7.63 -0.63 14.67
CA PRO A 171 8.70 -1.61 14.73
C PRO A 171 8.44 -2.62 15.83
N LEU A 172 8.33 -3.90 15.49
CA LEU A 172 8.22 -5.00 16.44
C LEU A 172 9.48 -5.88 16.37
N ALA A 173 9.80 -6.54 17.49
CA ALA A 173 10.91 -7.47 17.56
C ALA A 173 10.55 -8.81 16.89
N GLY A 174 9.26 -9.12 16.80
CA GLY A 174 8.76 -10.31 16.14
C GLY A 174 7.27 -10.24 15.85
N GLU A 175 6.80 -11.23 15.12
CA GLU A 175 5.40 -11.36 14.73
C GLU A 175 4.64 -12.20 15.77
N THR A 176 4.76 -11.81 17.06
CA THR A 176 4.18 -12.57 18.17
C THR A 176 2.80 -12.04 18.56
N TYR A 177 1.95 -12.95 19.09
CA TYR A 177 0.63 -12.58 19.59
C TYR A 177 0.70 -11.46 20.64
N ILE A 178 1.66 -11.54 21.56
CA ILE A 178 1.77 -10.59 22.69
C ILE A 178 2.11 -9.19 22.20
N GLU A 179 3.13 -9.03 21.35
CA GLU A 179 3.58 -7.74 20.87
C GLU A 179 2.51 -7.08 19.99
N VAL A 180 1.93 -7.87 19.07
CA VAL A 180 0.87 -7.36 18.19
C VAL A 180 -0.38 -6.98 18.98
N ARG A 181 -0.79 -7.79 19.99
CA ARG A 181 -1.91 -7.45 20.83
C ARG A 181 -1.70 -6.14 21.59
N GLN A 182 -0.54 -5.96 22.21
CA GLN A 182 -0.20 -4.71 22.91
C GLN A 182 -0.27 -3.50 21.96
N GLN A 183 0.20 -3.67 20.73
CA GLN A 183 0.13 -2.60 19.75
C GLN A 183 -1.32 -2.32 19.30
N MET A 184 -2.12 -3.36 19.10
CA MET A 184 -3.55 -3.23 18.77
C MET A 184 -4.34 -2.51 19.89
N GLU A 185 -4.09 -2.83 21.15
CA GLU A 185 -4.73 -2.17 22.28
C GLU A 185 -4.42 -0.66 22.31
N ARG A 186 -3.16 -0.27 22.03
CA ARG A 186 -2.77 1.15 21.89
C ARG A 186 -3.52 1.85 20.75
N ILE A 187 -3.66 1.18 19.62
CA ILE A 187 -4.36 1.70 18.45
C ILE A 187 -5.85 1.84 18.75
N PHE A 188 -6.47 0.84 19.37
CA PHE A 188 -7.87 0.86 19.76
C PHE A 188 -8.18 1.96 20.78
N LEU A 189 -7.30 2.18 21.74
CA LEU A 189 -7.44 3.29 22.70
C LEU A 189 -7.37 4.66 22.01
N LYS A 190 -6.54 4.78 20.97
CA LYS A 190 -6.34 6.05 20.26
C LYS A 190 -7.43 6.34 19.20
N TYR A 191 -7.85 5.33 18.47
CA TYR A 191 -8.68 5.50 17.26
C TYR A 191 -10.05 4.83 17.36
N GLY A 192 -10.35 4.11 18.44
CA GLY A 192 -11.51 3.22 18.55
C GLY A 192 -11.32 1.92 17.74
N MET A 193 -12.35 1.11 17.63
CA MET A 193 -12.29 -0.22 17.02
C MET A 193 -12.98 -0.27 15.66
N PRO A 194 -12.44 -1.01 14.68
CA PRO A 194 -13.11 -1.24 13.40
C PRO A 194 -14.28 -2.24 13.55
N PHE A 195 -15.08 -2.35 12.50
CA PHE A 195 -16.09 -3.41 12.42
C PHE A 195 -15.55 -4.72 11.88
N SER A 196 -14.58 -4.64 10.98
CA SER A 196 -13.90 -5.81 10.43
C SER A 196 -12.40 -5.57 10.30
N PHE A 197 -11.67 -6.66 10.28
CA PHE A 197 -10.20 -6.66 10.21
C PHE A 197 -9.75 -7.69 9.19
N LEU A 198 -9.06 -7.23 8.15
CA LEU A 198 -8.51 -8.07 7.09
C LEU A 198 -7.03 -8.29 7.34
N CYS A 199 -6.60 -9.54 7.39
CA CYS A 199 -5.22 -9.95 7.55
C CYS A 199 -4.91 -11.18 6.69
N ASP A 200 -3.65 -11.57 6.64
CA ASP A 200 -3.25 -12.82 6.02
C ASP A 200 -3.61 -14.06 6.87
N ASN A 201 -3.23 -15.26 6.41
CA ASN A 201 -3.43 -16.50 7.16
C ASN A 201 -2.22 -16.86 8.03
N GLY A 202 -1.17 -16.05 8.03
CA GLY A 202 0.04 -16.27 8.81
C GLY A 202 -0.13 -15.99 10.30
N THR A 203 0.86 -16.37 11.09
CA THR A 203 0.94 -15.99 12.49
C THR A 203 1.23 -14.49 12.60
N PRO A 204 0.67 -13.79 13.61
CA PRO A 204 -0.19 -14.30 14.68
C PRO A 204 -1.69 -14.30 14.36
N TRP A 205 -2.08 -13.90 13.17
CA TRP A 205 -3.47 -13.67 12.77
C TRP A 205 -4.27 -14.95 12.61
N GLY A 206 -3.70 -15.93 11.89
CA GLY A 206 -4.29 -17.22 11.59
C GLY A 206 -3.63 -18.36 12.33
N THR A 207 -4.10 -19.57 12.07
CA THR A 207 -3.46 -20.79 12.52
C THR A 207 -2.86 -21.55 11.33
N SER A 208 -1.72 -22.21 11.52
CA SER A 208 -1.15 -23.10 10.53
C SER A 208 -2.03 -24.33 10.25
N GLN A 209 -3.02 -24.59 11.13
CA GLN A 209 -4.00 -25.64 10.98
C GLN A 209 -5.28 -25.08 10.38
N SER A 210 -5.72 -25.64 9.27
CA SER A 210 -6.96 -25.26 8.56
C SER A 210 -8.26 -25.46 9.37
N THR A 211 -8.17 -25.96 10.59
CA THR A 211 -9.30 -26.47 11.42
C THR A 211 -9.49 -25.73 12.74
N GLY A 212 -8.79 -24.63 12.99
CA GLY A 212 -8.87 -23.95 14.28
C GLY A 212 -9.04 -22.44 14.16
N PHE A 213 -9.30 -21.81 15.30
CA PHE A 213 -9.29 -20.37 15.48
C PHE A 213 -8.01 -19.94 16.18
N SER A 214 -7.44 -18.81 15.76
CA SER A 214 -6.31 -18.19 16.46
C SER A 214 -6.80 -17.46 17.73
N ARG A 215 -5.85 -17.17 18.64
CA ARG A 215 -6.13 -16.33 19.80
C ARG A 215 -6.60 -14.93 19.41
N PHE A 216 -6.10 -14.41 18.27
CA PHE A 216 -6.53 -13.12 17.73
C PHE A 216 -7.96 -13.16 17.25
N GLU A 217 -8.35 -14.18 16.49
CA GLU A 217 -9.73 -14.30 16.00
C GLU A 217 -10.72 -14.38 17.16
N VAL A 218 -10.40 -15.14 18.21
CA VAL A 218 -11.28 -15.23 19.40
C VAL A 218 -11.34 -13.91 20.15
N TRP A 219 -10.21 -13.24 20.36
CA TRP A 219 -10.18 -11.93 21.00
C TRP A 219 -10.93 -10.87 20.18
N PHE A 220 -10.80 -10.86 18.86
CA PHE A 220 -11.55 -9.97 18.00
C PHE A 220 -13.05 -10.23 18.06
N MET A 221 -13.47 -11.51 18.12
CA MET A 221 -14.87 -11.85 18.34
C MET A 221 -15.38 -11.34 19.70
N GLU A 222 -14.56 -11.37 20.75
CA GLU A 222 -14.89 -10.78 22.06
C GLU A 222 -15.13 -9.27 21.97
N LEU A 223 -14.40 -8.59 21.10
CA LEU A 223 -14.53 -7.15 20.83
C LEU A 223 -15.61 -6.83 19.78
N GLY A 224 -16.28 -7.84 19.22
CA GLY A 224 -17.25 -7.64 18.14
C GLY A 224 -16.62 -7.23 16.82
N ILE A 225 -15.39 -7.63 16.54
CA ILE A 225 -14.66 -7.37 15.30
C ILE A 225 -14.69 -8.63 14.43
N LEU A 226 -15.15 -8.50 13.18
CA LEU A 226 -15.17 -9.59 12.21
C LEU A 226 -13.79 -9.75 11.60
N THR A 227 -13.14 -10.90 11.82
CA THR A 227 -11.87 -11.21 11.16
C THR A 227 -12.11 -11.77 9.76
N LEU A 228 -11.44 -11.21 8.78
CA LEU A 228 -11.42 -11.66 7.40
C LEU A 228 -10.00 -12.04 7.03
N HIS A 229 -9.85 -13.18 6.37
CA HIS A 229 -8.55 -13.61 5.84
C HIS A 229 -8.50 -13.47 4.33
N GLY A 230 -7.37 -13.02 3.81
CA GLY A 230 -7.11 -13.00 2.38
C GLY A 230 -7.27 -14.41 1.79
N ARG A 231 -7.91 -14.52 0.62
CA ARG A 231 -7.99 -15.81 -0.08
C ARG A 231 -6.60 -16.24 -0.49
N ILE A 232 -6.26 -17.50 -0.21
CA ILE A 232 -5.03 -18.13 -0.68
C ILE A 232 -4.99 -17.99 -2.21
N PHE A 233 -3.88 -17.47 -2.77
CA PHE A 233 -3.68 -17.19 -4.21
C PHE A 233 -4.56 -16.10 -4.84
N HIS A 234 -5.20 -15.22 -4.05
CA HIS A 234 -5.86 -14.02 -4.55
C HIS A 234 -5.26 -12.75 -3.91
N PRO A 235 -4.09 -12.25 -4.39
CA PRO A 235 -3.42 -11.07 -3.84
C PRO A 235 -4.25 -9.78 -3.95
N GLN A 236 -5.30 -9.80 -4.75
CA GLN A 236 -6.18 -8.64 -4.98
C GLN A 236 -6.91 -8.13 -3.70
N THR A 237 -7.05 -8.98 -2.68
CA THR A 237 -7.75 -8.64 -1.44
C THR A 237 -6.93 -7.70 -0.55
N GLN A 238 -5.59 -7.77 -0.60
CA GLN A 238 -4.65 -6.97 0.22
C GLN A 238 -3.90 -5.90 -0.59
N GLY A 239 -4.32 -5.61 -1.81
CA GLY A 239 -3.63 -4.67 -2.71
C GLY A 239 -3.47 -3.23 -2.17
N LYS A 240 -4.13 -2.87 -1.08
CA LYS A 240 -3.97 -1.57 -0.41
C LYS A 240 -2.78 -1.58 0.53
N GLU A 241 -2.61 -2.66 1.31
CA GLU A 241 -1.43 -2.91 2.14
C GLU A 241 -0.17 -3.07 1.29
N GLU A 242 -0.24 -3.84 0.20
CA GLU A 242 0.88 -3.96 -0.74
C GLU A 242 1.34 -2.60 -1.28
N ARG A 243 0.38 -1.70 -1.55
CA ARG A 243 0.69 -0.33 -2.00
C ARG A 243 1.28 0.53 -0.88
N PHE A 244 0.77 0.40 0.34
CA PHE A 244 1.34 1.08 1.50
C PHE A 244 2.78 0.61 1.70
N ASN A 245 3.00 -0.71 1.79
CA ASN A 245 4.30 -1.35 1.92
C ASN A 245 5.26 -0.98 0.79
N GLY A 246 4.75 -0.91 -0.44
CA GLY A 246 5.49 -0.43 -1.61
C GLY A 246 5.90 1.03 -1.48
N SER A 247 5.03 1.90 -0.94
CA SER A 247 5.34 3.30 -0.69
C SER A 247 6.33 3.46 0.46
N LEU A 248 6.11 2.78 1.57
CA LEU A 248 7.03 2.75 2.71
C LEU A 248 8.45 2.37 2.27
N THR A 249 8.57 1.31 1.48
CA THR A 249 9.88 0.87 0.97
C THR A 249 10.52 1.89 0.05
N ARG A 250 9.79 2.39 -0.97
CA ARG A 250 10.36 3.27 -2.00
C ARG A 250 10.63 4.68 -1.51
N GLU A 251 9.79 5.18 -0.62
CA GLU A 251 9.78 6.58 -0.22
C GLU A 251 10.54 6.81 1.09
N PHE A 252 10.78 5.74 1.87
CA PHE A 252 11.37 5.87 3.19
C PHE A 252 12.45 4.82 3.48
N LEU A 253 12.15 3.53 3.57
CA LEU A 253 13.11 2.50 4.02
C LEU A 253 14.39 2.43 3.17
N LYS A 254 14.33 2.78 1.88
CA LYS A 254 15.52 2.81 1.01
C LYS A 254 16.52 3.92 1.36
N TYR A 255 16.08 4.94 2.08
CA TYR A 255 16.88 6.14 2.37
C TYR A 255 17.24 6.27 3.85
N GLU A 256 16.68 5.40 4.70
CA GLU A 256 16.86 5.43 6.14
C GLU A 256 17.68 4.24 6.63
N SER A 257 18.41 4.47 7.70
CA SER A 257 19.07 3.44 8.51
C SER A 257 18.58 3.58 9.94
N PHE A 258 18.48 2.48 10.66
CA PHE A 258 17.92 2.42 12.00
C PHE A 258 18.97 1.91 12.98
N GLU A 259 19.19 2.64 14.07
CA GLU A 259 20.16 2.26 15.11
C GLU A 259 19.60 1.13 15.97
N ASP A 260 18.36 1.31 16.46
CA ASP A 260 17.64 0.41 17.36
C ASP A 260 16.11 0.57 17.20
N PHE A 261 15.35 -0.09 18.07
CA PHE A 261 13.89 -0.02 18.07
C PHE A 261 13.33 1.37 18.39
N GLU A 262 13.99 2.14 19.25
CA GLU A 262 13.49 3.48 19.61
C GLU A 262 13.71 4.46 18.44
N ASP A 263 14.87 4.41 17.80
CA ASP A 263 15.13 5.19 16.59
C ASP A 263 14.18 4.78 15.45
N ALA A 264 13.97 3.47 15.28
CA ALA A 264 13.02 2.95 14.28
C ALA A 264 11.60 3.46 14.54
N LYS A 265 11.15 3.46 15.80
CA LYS A 265 9.83 3.96 16.20
C LYS A 265 9.66 5.44 15.88
N ILE A 266 10.62 6.26 16.25
CA ILE A 266 10.59 7.71 15.99
C ILE A 266 10.52 7.97 14.48
N LYS A 267 11.33 7.28 13.70
CA LYS A 267 11.41 7.47 12.25
C LYS A 267 10.16 6.95 11.52
N LEU A 268 9.66 5.77 11.88
CA LEU A 268 8.43 5.20 11.31
C LEU A 268 7.20 6.03 11.67
N ASP A 269 7.11 6.55 12.89
CA ASP A 269 6.05 7.48 13.30
C ASP A 269 6.09 8.78 12.47
N LYS A 270 7.27 9.35 12.21
CA LYS A 270 7.42 10.51 11.32
C LYS A 270 6.97 10.21 9.89
N TYR A 271 7.31 9.03 9.37
CA TYR A 271 6.84 8.62 8.04
C TYR A 271 5.33 8.45 8.02
N ARG A 272 4.74 7.80 9.02
CA ARG A 272 3.29 7.65 9.14
C ARG A 272 2.58 9.01 9.18
N ASP A 273 3.09 9.97 9.94
CA ASP A 273 2.52 11.31 10.00
C ASP A 273 2.64 12.03 8.64
N PHE A 274 3.77 11.93 7.96
CA PHE A 274 3.93 12.43 6.59
C PHE A 274 2.96 11.77 5.62
N TYR A 275 2.83 10.43 5.67
CA TYR A 275 1.93 9.66 4.83
C TYR A 275 0.47 10.11 5.01
N ASN A 276 0.04 10.32 6.25
CA ASN A 276 -1.33 10.68 6.58
C ASN A 276 -1.66 12.15 6.29
N THR A 277 -0.72 13.07 6.51
CA THR A 277 -1.04 14.52 6.55
C THR A 277 -0.49 15.31 5.37
N LYS A 278 0.55 14.83 4.69
CA LYS A 278 1.24 15.58 3.64
C LYS A 278 1.28 14.88 2.28
N ARG A 279 1.27 13.55 2.27
CA ARG A 279 1.42 12.76 1.06
C ARG A 279 0.10 12.65 0.30
N PRO A 280 -0.03 13.22 -0.92
CA PRO A 280 -1.24 13.09 -1.73
C PRO A 280 -1.44 11.66 -2.25
N HIS A 281 -2.70 11.21 -2.32
CA HIS A 281 -3.08 9.89 -2.79
C HIS A 281 -3.97 9.96 -4.03
N TYR A 282 -3.58 9.28 -5.10
CA TYR A 282 -4.39 9.23 -6.33
C TYR A 282 -5.78 8.65 -6.09
N ALA A 283 -5.89 7.65 -5.19
CA ALA A 283 -7.18 7.05 -4.84
C ALA A 283 -8.14 8.03 -4.12
N LEU A 284 -7.61 9.10 -3.54
CA LEU A 284 -8.34 10.13 -2.81
C LEU A 284 -8.33 11.48 -3.59
N ASN A 285 -8.27 11.43 -4.92
CA ASN A 285 -8.21 12.63 -5.77
C ASN A 285 -7.09 13.61 -5.37
N LEU A 286 -5.93 13.07 -4.99
CA LEU A 286 -4.76 13.80 -4.49
C LEU A 286 -4.97 14.46 -3.12
N ASP A 287 -5.99 14.11 -2.39
CA ASP A 287 -6.09 14.45 -0.98
C ASP A 287 -5.20 13.57 -0.11
N THR A 288 -5.00 14.00 1.13
CA THR A 288 -4.28 13.24 2.15
C THR A 288 -5.25 12.34 2.93
N PRO A 289 -4.80 11.17 3.42
CA PRO A 289 -5.65 10.26 4.21
C PRO A 289 -6.32 10.92 5.42
N ALA A 290 -5.64 11.84 6.09
CA ALA A 290 -6.17 12.52 7.28
C ALA A 290 -7.42 13.37 7.00
N LYS A 291 -7.64 13.81 5.76
CA LYS A 291 -8.86 14.54 5.37
C LYS A 291 -10.09 13.64 5.26
N HIS A 292 -9.87 12.33 5.11
CA HIS A 292 -10.92 11.34 4.89
C HIS A 292 -11.10 10.38 6.06
N TYR A 293 -10.33 10.54 7.14
CA TYR A 293 -10.37 9.68 8.31
C TYR A 293 -10.91 10.42 9.53
N HIS A 294 -11.73 9.71 10.29
CA HIS A 294 -12.13 10.09 11.65
C HIS A 294 -12.05 8.85 12.58
N PRO A 295 -11.77 9.03 13.87
CA PRO A 295 -11.78 7.93 14.84
C PRO A 295 -13.11 7.21 14.86
N SER A 296 -13.10 5.92 15.20
CA SER A 296 -14.30 5.11 15.37
C SER A 296 -15.07 5.51 16.64
N GLU A 297 -16.39 5.54 16.55
CA GLU A 297 -17.27 5.72 17.71
C GLU A 297 -17.27 4.49 18.64
N ARG A 298 -16.76 3.34 18.17
CA ARG A 298 -16.64 2.12 18.96
C ARG A 298 -15.44 2.22 19.89
N ALA A 299 -15.65 2.74 21.09
CA ALA A 299 -14.60 2.85 22.10
C ALA A 299 -14.10 1.47 22.54
N TYR A 300 -12.80 1.36 22.77
CA TYR A 300 -12.17 0.17 23.34
C TYR A 300 -12.10 0.28 24.87
N THR A 301 -12.53 -0.78 25.53
CA THR A 301 -12.31 -0.98 26.97
C THR A 301 -11.58 -2.29 27.21
N PRO A 302 -10.52 -2.32 28.04
CA PRO A 302 -9.82 -3.56 28.37
C PRO A 302 -10.72 -4.61 29.04
N ASP A 303 -11.66 -4.16 29.84
CA ASP A 303 -12.63 -5.02 30.53
C ASP A 303 -13.74 -5.42 29.56
N ILE A 304 -13.62 -6.64 29.06
CA ILE A 304 -14.60 -7.22 28.13
C ILE A 304 -15.75 -7.77 28.98
N SER A 305 -16.93 -7.16 28.86
CA SER A 305 -18.13 -7.61 29.54
C SER A 305 -18.53 -9.05 29.16
N GLU A 306 -19.12 -9.78 30.10
CA GLU A 306 -19.72 -11.07 29.77
C GLU A 306 -20.81 -10.90 28.73
N TRP A 307 -20.98 -11.92 27.90
CA TRP A 307 -21.97 -11.92 26.84
C TRP A 307 -23.21 -12.69 27.30
N GLU A 308 -24.36 -12.04 27.25
CA GLU A 308 -25.65 -12.67 27.55
C GLU A 308 -26.25 -13.25 26.26
N TYR A 309 -26.59 -14.52 26.33
CA TYR A 309 -27.28 -15.21 25.24
C TYR A 309 -28.80 -15.31 25.58
N SER A 310 -29.64 -15.20 24.57
CA SER A 310 -31.08 -15.42 24.77
C SER A 310 -31.40 -16.87 25.13
N ASP A 311 -32.57 -17.11 25.75
CA ASP A 311 -32.99 -18.42 26.27
C ASP A 311 -33.13 -19.51 25.20
N GLU A 312 -33.18 -19.12 23.94
CA GLU A 312 -33.22 -20.06 22.80
C GLU A 312 -31.91 -20.82 22.57
N TYR A 313 -30.82 -20.39 23.18
CA TYR A 313 -29.51 -21.02 23.06
C TYR A 313 -29.19 -21.90 24.26
N LYS A 314 -28.63 -23.07 23.99
CA LYS A 314 -28.03 -23.93 25.04
C LYS A 314 -26.57 -23.56 25.20
N LEU A 315 -26.16 -23.21 26.42
CA LEU A 315 -24.78 -22.82 26.71
C LEU A 315 -23.87 -24.04 26.94
N ARG A 316 -22.67 -23.98 26.47
CA ARG A 316 -21.63 -25.00 26.66
C ARG A 316 -20.30 -24.33 26.98
N LYS A 317 -19.63 -24.80 28.03
CA LYS A 317 -18.27 -24.40 28.36
C LYS A 317 -17.29 -25.22 27.56
N VAL A 318 -16.33 -24.56 26.90
CA VAL A 318 -15.24 -25.20 26.19
C VAL A 318 -14.15 -25.56 27.21
N LYS A 319 -13.65 -26.77 27.15
CA LYS A 319 -12.52 -27.22 28.00
C LYS A 319 -11.23 -26.48 27.62
N GLU A 320 -10.29 -26.35 28.52
CA GLU A 320 -8.97 -25.72 28.24
C GLU A 320 -8.27 -26.35 27.03
N SER A 321 -8.49 -27.65 26.82
CA SER A 321 -7.99 -28.39 25.64
C SER A 321 -8.72 -28.08 24.32
N GLY A 322 -9.62 -27.10 24.28
CA GLY A 322 -10.35 -26.71 23.08
C GLY A 322 -11.54 -27.59 22.70
N TYR A 323 -11.91 -28.56 23.53
CA TYR A 323 -13.04 -29.46 23.27
C TYR A 323 -14.34 -28.95 23.91
N VAL A 324 -15.45 -29.11 23.18
CA VAL A 324 -16.81 -28.93 23.70
C VAL A 324 -17.56 -30.27 23.67
N THR A 325 -18.35 -30.54 24.69
CA THR A 325 -19.18 -31.74 24.76
C THR A 325 -20.64 -31.42 24.35
N ILE A 326 -21.12 -32.11 23.31
CA ILE A 326 -22.49 -31.99 22.80
C ILE A 326 -23.06 -33.40 22.66
N ARG A 327 -24.24 -33.65 23.27
CA ARG A 327 -24.90 -34.99 23.30
C ARG A 327 -23.91 -36.11 23.66
N ASN A 328 -23.10 -35.90 24.73
CA ASN A 328 -22.11 -36.85 25.24
C ASN A 328 -20.91 -37.14 24.30
N GLN A 329 -20.79 -36.40 23.20
CA GLN A 329 -19.67 -36.51 22.25
C GLN A 329 -18.80 -35.24 22.33
N GLY A 330 -17.46 -35.46 22.36
CA GLY A 330 -16.48 -34.35 22.33
C GLY A 330 -16.17 -33.90 20.89
N TYR A 331 -16.17 -32.58 20.67
CA TYR A 331 -15.80 -31.96 19.40
C TYR A 331 -14.71 -30.93 19.64
N TYR A 332 -13.63 -31.01 18.88
CA TYR A 332 -12.54 -30.05 18.97
C TYR A 332 -12.88 -28.78 18.19
N LEU A 333 -12.82 -27.65 18.85
CA LEU A 333 -13.02 -26.33 18.24
C LEU A 333 -11.69 -25.60 18.02
N SER A 334 -11.01 -25.28 19.10
CA SER A 334 -9.68 -24.70 19.19
C SER A 334 -9.33 -24.44 20.66
N GLU A 335 -8.08 -24.57 21.04
CA GLU A 335 -7.58 -24.16 22.37
C GLU A 335 -7.80 -22.68 22.66
N ALA A 336 -7.91 -21.84 21.61
CA ALA A 336 -8.18 -20.42 21.76
C ALA A 336 -9.53 -20.12 22.44
N PHE A 337 -10.47 -21.08 22.46
CA PHE A 337 -11.74 -20.99 23.20
C PHE A 337 -11.67 -21.59 24.61
N GLY A 338 -10.50 -22.08 25.06
CA GLY A 338 -10.37 -22.68 26.38
C GLY A 338 -10.96 -21.80 27.48
N GLY A 339 -11.78 -22.42 28.36
CA GLY A 339 -12.48 -21.75 29.44
C GLY A 339 -13.67 -20.86 29.06
N LYS A 340 -13.89 -20.60 27.76
CA LYS A 340 -14.97 -19.71 27.29
C LYS A 340 -16.30 -20.45 27.14
N THR A 341 -17.41 -19.70 27.22
CA THR A 341 -18.77 -20.19 27.02
C THR A 341 -19.21 -19.89 25.59
N ILE A 342 -19.67 -20.90 24.89
CA ILE A 342 -20.28 -20.82 23.56
C ILE A 342 -21.77 -21.17 23.63
N ALA A 343 -22.51 -20.69 22.65
CA ALA A 343 -23.91 -21.03 22.51
C ALA A 343 -24.13 -22.04 21.38
N VAL A 344 -25.08 -22.95 21.56
CA VAL A 344 -25.41 -23.96 20.56
C VAL A 344 -26.93 -23.93 20.31
N LYS A 345 -27.31 -24.07 19.03
CA LYS A 345 -28.71 -24.09 18.59
C LYS A 345 -28.86 -25.11 17.46
N GLU A 346 -29.93 -25.86 17.47
CA GLU A 346 -30.28 -26.79 16.39
C GLU A 346 -30.48 -26.00 15.08
N SER A 347 -30.06 -26.57 14.00
CA SER A 347 -30.21 -25.93 12.69
C SER A 347 -31.60 -26.18 12.14
N ASN A 348 -32.18 -25.17 11.50
CA ASN A 348 -33.46 -25.32 10.77
C ASN A 348 -33.38 -26.33 9.60
N LYS A 349 -32.15 -26.78 9.24
CA LYS A 349 -31.93 -27.74 8.16
C LYS A 349 -31.93 -29.20 8.60
N GLY A 350 -32.10 -29.47 9.89
CA GLY A 350 -32.16 -30.82 10.44
C GLY A 350 -31.67 -30.87 11.89
N GLN A 351 -32.29 -31.73 12.72
CA GLN A 351 -31.92 -31.87 14.13
C GLN A 351 -30.54 -32.48 14.39
N HIS A 352 -29.94 -33.12 13.38
CA HIS A 352 -28.58 -33.65 13.44
C HIS A 352 -27.54 -32.56 13.26
N LEU A 353 -27.92 -31.35 12.80
CA LEU A 353 -27.03 -30.23 12.57
C LEU A 353 -27.18 -29.21 13.71
N ILE A 354 -26.08 -28.95 14.40
CA ILE A 354 -26.00 -27.98 15.50
C ILE A 354 -25.11 -26.82 15.10
N ASN A 355 -25.67 -25.61 15.09
CA ASN A 355 -24.90 -24.38 14.88
C ASN A 355 -24.24 -23.96 16.19
N LEU A 356 -22.99 -23.51 16.11
CA LEU A 356 -22.22 -23.00 17.22
C LEU A 356 -22.03 -21.50 17.06
N TYR A 357 -22.17 -20.81 18.17
CA TYR A 357 -22.05 -19.35 18.24
C TYR A 357 -21.11 -18.95 19.36
N PHE A 358 -20.30 -17.94 19.10
CA PHE A 358 -19.54 -17.25 20.11
C PHE A 358 -19.89 -15.77 20.05
N ARG A 359 -20.53 -15.27 21.09
CA ARG A 359 -21.19 -13.96 21.09
C ARG A 359 -22.11 -13.83 19.87
N GLN A 360 -22.01 -12.76 19.09
CA GLN A 360 -22.82 -12.55 17.87
C GLN A 360 -22.32 -13.34 16.65
N PHE A 361 -21.22 -14.07 16.77
CA PHE A 361 -20.62 -14.75 15.63
C PHE A 361 -21.04 -16.22 15.55
N ARG A 362 -21.42 -16.66 14.36
CA ARG A 362 -21.56 -18.08 14.09
C ARG A 362 -20.18 -18.66 13.76
N ILE A 363 -19.65 -19.50 14.62
CA ILE A 363 -18.30 -20.06 14.52
C ILE A 363 -18.21 -21.39 13.78
N GLY A 364 -19.35 -22.07 13.57
CA GLY A 364 -19.34 -23.32 12.84
C GLY A 364 -20.65 -24.11 12.98
N GLN A 365 -20.59 -25.35 12.53
CA GLN A 365 -21.69 -26.30 12.60
C GLN A 365 -21.13 -27.69 12.90
N ILE A 366 -21.81 -28.40 13.77
CA ILE A 366 -21.55 -29.83 14.06
C ILE A 366 -22.63 -30.64 13.36
N ASP A 367 -22.20 -31.66 12.62
CA ASP A 367 -23.04 -32.76 12.16
C ASP A 367 -22.85 -33.92 13.14
N ILE A 368 -23.90 -34.22 13.91
CA ILE A 368 -23.84 -35.23 14.98
C ILE A 368 -23.78 -36.65 14.40
N GLU A 369 -24.44 -36.89 13.28
CA GLU A 369 -24.46 -38.21 12.62
C GLU A 369 -23.09 -38.55 12.04
N LYS A 370 -22.46 -37.58 11.38
CA LYS A 370 -21.13 -37.72 10.84
C LYS A 370 -20.03 -37.53 11.87
N ARG A 371 -20.35 -37.01 13.06
CA ARG A 371 -19.39 -36.68 14.12
C ARG A 371 -18.32 -35.68 13.68
N VAL A 372 -18.68 -34.71 12.85
CA VAL A 372 -17.75 -33.73 12.27
C VAL A 372 -18.12 -32.34 12.70
N PHE A 373 -17.15 -31.55 13.12
CA PHE A 373 -17.25 -30.11 13.26
C PHE A 373 -16.75 -29.45 11.96
N THR A 374 -17.60 -28.66 11.36
CA THR A 374 -17.24 -27.86 10.18
C THR A 374 -17.13 -26.40 10.58
N LEU A 375 -15.93 -25.88 10.53
CA LEU A 375 -15.63 -24.49 10.74
C LEU A 375 -16.17 -23.67 9.56
N LYS A 376 -16.87 -22.58 9.84
CA LYS A 376 -17.22 -21.61 8.79
C LYS A 376 -16.31 -20.41 8.91
N LYS A 377 -15.38 -20.26 7.94
CA LYS A 377 -14.51 -19.09 7.85
C LYS A 377 -15.24 -17.78 7.50
N ALA A 378 -16.48 -17.84 7.03
CA ALA A 378 -17.33 -16.67 6.85
C ALA A 378 -18.29 -16.55 8.05
N TYR A 379 -17.93 -15.74 9.00
CA TYR A 379 -18.76 -15.47 10.17
C TYR A 379 -19.95 -14.63 9.76
N LEU A 380 -21.16 -15.15 9.96
CA LEU A 380 -22.37 -14.36 9.85
C LEU A 380 -22.59 -13.72 11.22
N ILE A 381 -22.50 -12.40 11.28
CA ILE A 381 -22.98 -11.67 12.44
C ILE A 381 -24.50 -11.73 12.39
N GLU A 382 -25.12 -12.51 13.27
CA GLU A 382 -26.56 -12.48 13.45
C GLU A 382 -26.92 -11.21 14.24
N ASN A 383 -27.83 -10.40 13.71
CA ASN A 383 -28.35 -9.16 14.31
C ASN A 383 -27.53 -7.87 14.18
N ASP A 384 -26.51 -7.78 13.40
CA ASP A 384 -25.95 -6.47 13.05
C ASP A 384 -26.55 -6.00 11.70
N PRO A 385 -27.39 -4.95 11.67
CA PRO A 385 -28.05 -4.47 10.45
C PRO A 385 -27.07 -4.05 9.37
N ARG A 386 -25.85 -3.67 9.72
CA ARG A 386 -24.80 -3.24 8.78
C ARG A 386 -24.23 -4.39 7.93
N PHE A 387 -24.38 -5.63 8.39
CA PHE A 387 -23.97 -6.83 7.63
C PHE A 387 -25.16 -7.54 6.96
N ALA A 388 -26.38 -7.11 7.23
CA ALA A 388 -27.57 -7.62 6.55
C ALA A 388 -27.59 -7.23 5.07
N GLU A 389 -27.09 -6.03 4.71
CA GLU A 389 -27.03 -5.55 3.33
C GLU A 389 -26.01 -6.29 2.45
N ALA A 390 -24.95 -6.87 3.04
CA ALA A 390 -23.96 -7.65 2.30
C ALA A 390 -24.52 -8.99 1.74
N LYS A 391 -25.70 -9.43 2.22
CA LYS A 391 -26.37 -10.65 1.73
C LYS A 391 -27.10 -10.47 0.40
N HIS A 392 -27.35 -9.26 -0.06
CA HIS A 392 -28.16 -8.97 -1.26
C HIS A 392 -27.39 -8.56 -2.51
N LYS A 393 -26.06 -8.46 -2.43
CA LYS A 393 -25.21 -8.23 -3.63
C LYS A 393 -24.41 -9.50 -3.95
N LYS A 394 -25.08 -10.45 -4.60
CA LYS A 394 -24.43 -11.53 -5.38
C LYS A 394 -24.49 -11.18 -6.84
#